data_7bf4a97eeeec599d2c9bd56521c43f40
#
_entry.id   7bf4a97eeeec599d2c9bd56521c43f40
#
_cell.length_a   1.000
_cell.length_b   1.000
_cell.length_c   1.000
_cell.angle_alpha   90.00
_cell.angle_beta   90.00
_cell.angle_gamma   90.00
#
_symmetry.space_group_name_H-M   'P 1'
#
loop_
_entity.id
_entity.type
_entity.pdbx_description
1 polymer ?
#
loop_
_entity_poly.entity_id
_entity_poly.type
_entity_poly.pdbx_seq_one_letter_code
_entity_poly.pdbx_strand_id
1 'polypeptide(L)'
;MPERLVDIPIESLPFVDEHFLDIAATTDEVWDALLVTMAGFARGSSGPISRLLGCAQTEATGDVGTIGSTIPGFVVTRAVRPVVLALMGQHRFSRYALIFRIVEKPSGLVLLSAQTRAEFPGAKGKAYRGLVIGTRGHVLVTRSIMRSVRRRAERMTWDDQRRA
;
A
#
# COMPACT_ATOMS: atom_id res chain seq x y z
N MET A 1 6.36 -25.56 8.68
CA MET A 1 6.64 -24.16 9.04
C MET A 1 5.58 -23.28 8.40
N PRO A 2 5.04 -22.28 9.07
CA PRO A 2 4.15 -21.35 8.40
C PRO A 2 4.93 -20.62 7.29
N GLU A 3 4.34 -20.59 6.11
CA GLU A 3 4.89 -19.89 4.95
C GLU A 3 5.02 -18.40 5.28
N ARG A 4 6.23 -17.82 5.07
CA ARG A 4 6.44 -16.39 5.33
C ARG A 4 5.75 -15.59 4.23
N LEU A 5 5.07 -14.50 4.60
CA LEU A 5 4.35 -13.66 3.64
C LEU A 5 5.24 -13.14 2.49
N VAL A 6 6.53 -12.97 2.75
CA VAL A 6 7.51 -12.54 1.73
C VAL A 6 7.78 -13.63 0.66
N ASP A 7 7.48 -14.88 0.94
CA ASP A 7 7.72 -16.01 0.04
C ASP A 7 6.47 -16.33 -0.81
N ILE A 8 5.33 -15.71 -0.52
CA ILE A 8 4.07 -15.92 -1.25
C ILE A 8 4.05 -15.07 -2.52
N PRO A 9 3.85 -15.65 -3.72
CA PRO A 9 3.66 -14.86 -4.93
C PRO A 9 2.42 -13.99 -4.82
N ILE A 10 2.58 -12.67 -4.91
CA ILE A 10 1.46 -11.71 -4.81
C ILE A 10 0.40 -11.99 -5.86
N GLU A 11 0.83 -12.42 -7.03
CA GLU A 11 -0.03 -12.75 -8.18
C GLU A 11 -0.95 -13.93 -7.92
N SER A 12 -0.65 -14.78 -6.93
CA SER A 12 -1.51 -15.89 -6.52
C SER A 12 -2.80 -15.43 -5.82
N LEU A 13 -2.80 -14.21 -5.25
CA LEU A 13 -3.99 -13.65 -4.64
C LEU A 13 -4.98 -13.15 -5.69
N PRO A 14 -6.30 -13.43 -5.53
CA PRO A 14 -7.34 -12.91 -6.41
C PRO A 14 -7.32 -11.37 -6.50
N PHE A 15 -7.52 -10.85 -7.71
CA PHE A 15 -7.69 -9.42 -7.95
C PHE A 15 -8.98 -8.91 -7.29
N VAL A 16 -8.92 -7.75 -6.68
CA VAL A 16 -10.09 -7.07 -6.07
C VAL A 16 -10.42 -5.80 -6.84
N ASP A 17 -9.50 -4.84 -6.86
CA ASP A 17 -9.64 -3.58 -7.58
C ASP A 17 -8.28 -2.93 -7.89
N GLU A 18 -8.31 -1.89 -8.72
CA GLU A 18 -7.16 -1.04 -8.99
C GLU A 18 -7.61 0.41 -9.18
N HIS A 19 -6.85 1.34 -8.62
CA HIS A 19 -7.09 2.77 -8.71
C HIS A 19 -5.91 3.46 -9.36
N PHE A 20 -6.19 4.54 -10.10
CA PHE A 20 -5.20 5.30 -10.85
C PHE A 20 -5.27 6.78 -10.49
N LEU A 21 -4.12 7.45 -10.47
CA LEU A 21 -4.02 8.87 -10.21
C LEU A 21 -2.82 9.45 -10.95
N ASP A 22 -3.06 10.51 -11.73
CA ASP A 22 -2.00 11.28 -12.37
C ASP A 22 -1.42 12.32 -11.39
N ILE A 23 -0.09 12.46 -11.40
CA ILE A 23 0.68 13.32 -10.48
C ILE A 23 1.66 14.16 -11.31
N ALA A 24 1.67 15.47 -11.09
CA ALA A 24 2.62 16.40 -11.71
C ALA A 24 3.90 16.49 -10.85
N ALA A 25 4.73 15.44 -10.94
CA ALA A 25 5.99 15.30 -10.21
C ALA A 25 6.88 14.29 -10.93
N THR A 26 8.14 14.16 -10.55
CA THR A 26 9.03 13.10 -11.04
C THR A 26 8.71 11.75 -10.39
N THR A 27 9.12 10.65 -11.00
CA THR A 27 8.93 9.30 -10.44
C THR A 27 9.62 9.15 -9.09
N ASP A 28 10.79 9.76 -8.90
CA ASP A 28 11.52 9.74 -7.63
C ASP A 28 10.79 10.50 -6.52
N GLU A 29 10.24 11.69 -6.82
CA GLU A 29 9.43 12.46 -5.86
C GLU A 29 8.16 11.70 -5.45
N VAL A 30 7.50 11.03 -6.42
CA VAL A 30 6.33 10.19 -6.14
C VAL A 30 6.72 9.00 -5.26
N TRP A 31 7.88 8.37 -5.52
CA TRP A 31 8.40 7.28 -4.69
C TRP A 31 8.66 7.72 -3.25
N ASP A 32 9.39 8.82 -3.07
CA ASP A 32 9.73 9.34 -1.74
C ASP A 32 8.47 9.78 -0.99
N ALA A 33 7.53 10.43 -1.67
CA ALA A 33 6.23 10.78 -1.11
C ALA A 33 5.42 9.54 -0.70
N LEU A 34 5.49 8.45 -1.48
CA LEU A 34 4.85 7.18 -1.16
C LEU A 34 5.42 6.58 0.13
N LEU A 35 6.75 6.47 0.24
CA LEU A 35 7.39 5.91 1.44
C LEU A 35 7.04 6.71 2.70
N VAL A 36 7.13 8.04 2.63
CA VAL A 36 6.78 8.93 3.76
C VAL A 36 5.30 8.80 4.13
N THR A 37 4.41 8.67 3.14
CA THR A 37 2.97 8.50 3.37
C THR A 37 2.69 7.16 4.06
N MET A 38 3.31 6.08 3.59
CA MET A 38 3.15 4.75 4.19
C MET A 38 3.73 4.68 5.61
N ALA A 39 4.88 5.30 5.86
CA ALA A 39 5.45 5.44 7.21
C ALA A 39 4.54 6.27 8.14
N GLY A 40 3.90 7.31 7.61
CA GLY A 40 2.89 8.10 8.34
C GLY A 40 1.63 7.29 8.67
N PHE A 41 1.15 6.50 7.72
CA PHE A 41 0.04 5.57 7.93
C PHE A 41 0.37 4.54 9.02
N ALA A 42 1.59 4.02 9.03
CA ALA A 42 2.06 3.11 10.06
C ALA A 42 1.95 3.69 11.47
N ARG A 43 2.33 4.96 11.65
CA ARG A 43 2.24 5.65 12.94
C ARG A 43 0.81 5.93 13.39
N GLY A 44 -0.08 6.23 12.46
CA GLY A 44 -1.50 6.50 12.73
C GLY A 44 -2.35 5.24 12.94
N SER A 45 -1.91 4.11 12.39
CA SER A 45 -2.65 2.83 12.43
C SER A 45 -2.22 1.92 13.58
N SER A 46 -1.19 2.29 14.33
CA SER A 46 -0.71 1.55 15.51
C SER A 46 -1.75 1.60 16.62
N GLY A 47 -2.66 0.66 16.65
CA GLY A 47 -3.67 0.68 17.65
C GLY A 47 -4.52 -0.58 17.79
N PRO A 48 -5.52 -0.51 18.63
CA PRO A 48 -6.34 -1.64 19.01
C PRO A 48 -7.03 -2.35 17.85
N ILE A 49 -7.25 -1.67 16.71
CA ILE A 49 -7.95 -2.24 15.54
C ILE A 49 -7.13 -3.36 14.88
N SER A 50 -5.83 -3.16 14.64
CA SER A 50 -4.98 -4.20 14.04
C SER A 50 -4.83 -5.41 14.97
N ARG A 51 -4.79 -5.19 16.29
CA ARG A 51 -4.81 -6.28 17.29
C ARG A 51 -6.16 -6.99 17.35
N LEU A 52 -7.26 -6.25 17.30
CA LEU A 52 -8.61 -6.81 17.30
C LEU A 52 -8.87 -7.69 16.07
N LEU A 53 -8.38 -7.27 14.90
CA LEU A 53 -8.48 -8.03 13.67
C LEU A 53 -7.50 -9.23 13.62
N GLY A 54 -6.56 -9.33 14.57
CA GLY A 54 -5.55 -10.39 14.61
C GLY A 54 -4.58 -10.31 13.45
N CYS A 55 -4.15 -9.09 13.10
CA CYS A 55 -3.11 -8.88 12.10
C CYS A 55 -1.80 -9.52 12.55
N ALA A 56 -1.10 -10.19 11.62
CA ALA A 56 0.18 -10.84 11.90
C ALA A 56 1.28 -9.81 12.23
N GLN A 57 1.21 -8.61 11.62
CA GLN A 57 2.12 -7.50 11.88
C GLN A 57 1.38 -6.42 12.68
N THR A 58 1.78 -6.23 13.93
CA THR A 58 1.19 -5.22 14.83
C THR A 58 2.09 -4.02 15.04
N GLU A 59 3.38 -4.13 14.68
CA GLU A 59 4.40 -3.10 14.92
C GLU A 59 5.11 -2.74 13.61
N ALA A 60 5.61 -1.50 13.56
CA ALA A 60 6.45 -1.04 12.47
C ALA A 60 7.91 -1.37 12.78
N THR A 61 8.60 -2.00 11.84
CA THR A 61 10.05 -2.28 11.93
C THR A 61 10.73 -1.96 10.61
N GLY A 62 11.92 -1.38 10.69
CA GLY A 62 12.72 -1.06 9.51
C GLY A 62 12.18 0.11 8.69
N ASP A 63 12.73 0.27 7.49
CA ASP A 63 12.33 1.28 6.52
C ASP A 63 11.34 0.69 5.51
N VAL A 64 10.24 1.39 5.23
CA VAL A 64 9.19 0.98 4.28
C VAL A 64 9.73 0.72 2.86
N GLY A 65 10.89 1.28 2.51
CA GLY A 65 11.57 1.01 1.25
C GLY A 65 12.36 -0.31 1.21
N THR A 66 12.37 -1.10 2.29
CA THR A 66 13.19 -2.31 2.41
C THR A 66 12.31 -3.55 2.52
N ILE A 67 12.62 -4.59 1.73
CA ILE A 67 11.92 -5.89 1.79
C ILE A 67 12.07 -6.48 3.20
N GLY A 68 10.99 -7.02 3.74
CA GLY A 68 10.91 -7.59 5.08
C GLY A 68 10.56 -6.58 6.18
N SER A 69 10.64 -5.28 5.92
CA SER A 69 10.15 -4.26 6.86
C SER A 69 8.66 -4.38 7.07
N THR A 70 8.19 -4.05 8.28
CA THR A 70 6.78 -4.16 8.63
C THR A 70 6.18 -2.79 8.94
N ILE A 71 4.91 -2.65 8.59
CA ILE A 71 4.00 -1.63 9.09
C ILE A 71 2.77 -2.33 9.65
N PRO A 72 1.98 -1.74 10.56
CA PRO A 72 0.82 -2.41 11.12
C PRO A 72 -0.10 -2.94 10.03
N GLY A 73 -0.31 -4.26 10.02
CA GLY A 73 -1.11 -4.98 9.04
C GLY A 73 -0.37 -5.44 7.78
N PHE A 74 0.90 -5.06 7.56
CA PHE A 74 1.62 -5.38 6.33
C PHE A 74 3.11 -5.68 6.57
N VAL A 75 3.68 -6.45 5.65
CA VAL A 75 5.11 -6.61 5.43
C VAL A 75 5.44 -6.19 3.99
N VAL A 76 6.56 -5.52 3.79
CA VAL A 76 7.07 -5.16 2.46
C VAL A 76 7.61 -6.42 1.80
N THR A 77 7.01 -6.84 0.69
CA THR A 77 7.40 -8.05 -0.05
C THR A 77 8.18 -7.72 -1.32
N ARG A 78 8.01 -6.50 -1.85
CA ARG A 78 8.75 -6.01 -3.01
C ARG A 78 8.94 -4.50 -2.90
N ALA A 79 10.18 -4.05 -3.16
CA ALA A 79 10.52 -2.64 -3.24
C ALA A 79 11.57 -2.46 -4.35
N VAL A 80 11.17 -1.87 -5.47
CA VAL A 80 12.03 -1.54 -6.62
C VAL A 80 11.83 -0.07 -6.95
N ARG A 81 12.77 0.76 -6.51
CA ARG A 81 12.76 2.21 -6.72
C ARG A 81 12.97 2.56 -8.20
N PRO A 82 12.25 3.52 -8.76
CA PRO A 82 11.02 4.17 -8.27
C PRO A 82 9.75 3.51 -8.83
N VAL A 83 9.77 2.22 -9.14
CA VAL A 83 8.81 1.53 -10.02
C VAL A 83 7.69 0.83 -9.26
N VAL A 84 8.01 0.06 -8.20
CA VAL A 84 7.01 -0.76 -7.50
C VAL A 84 7.30 -0.90 -6.01
N LEU A 85 6.26 -0.67 -5.20
CA LEU A 85 6.21 -1.01 -3.79
C LEU A 85 5.03 -1.97 -3.58
N ALA A 86 5.31 -3.16 -3.05
CA ALA A 86 4.28 -4.13 -2.75
C ALA A 86 4.33 -4.55 -1.29
N LEU A 87 3.17 -4.54 -0.67
CA LEU A 87 2.95 -4.90 0.72
C LEU A 87 1.94 -6.03 0.80
N MET A 88 2.21 -7.00 1.67
CA MET A 88 1.31 -8.11 1.93
C MET A 88 0.96 -8.17 3.41
N GLY A 89 -0.28 -8.51 3.71
CA GLY A 89 -0.75 -8.67 5.07
C GLY A 89 -1.60 -9.92 5.22
N GLN A 90 -1.73 -10.34 6.47
CA GLN A 90 -2.57 -11.46 6.84
C GLN A 90 -3.23 -11.18 8.18
N HIS A 91 -4.50 -11.53 8.28
CA HIS A 91 -5.20 -11.65 9.54
C HIS A 91 -6.08 -12.90 9.55
N ARG A 92 -6.81 -13.13 10.67
CA ARG A 92 -7.61 -14.34 10.90
C ARG A 92 -8.50 -14.76 9.72
N PHE A 93 -8.97 -13.83 8.90
CA PHE A 93 -10.02 -14.08 7.90
C PHE A 93 -9.60 -13.80 6.47
N SER A 94 -8.42 -13.23 6.23
CA SER A 94 -7.94 -12.96 4.88
C SER A 94 -6.42 -12.84 4.79
N ARG A 95 -5.90 -13.09 3.59
CA ARG A 95 -4.61 -12.59 3.11
C ARG A 95 -4.88 -11.51 2.07
N TYR A 96 -4.09 -10.47 2.07
CA TYR A 96 -4.28 -9.33 1.18
C TYR A 96 -2.96 -8.69 0.79
N ALA A 97 -2.96 -8.05 -0.36
CA ALA A 97 -1.81 -7.29 -0.85
C ALA A 97 -2.26 -5.94 -1.39
N LEU A 98 -1.39 -4.95 -1.22
CA LEU A 98 -1.51 -3.62 -1.79
C LEU A 98 -0.24 -3.34 -2.60
N ILE A 99 -0.41 -3.10 -3.89
CA ILE A 99 0.69 -2.97 -4.85
C ILE A 99 0.59 -1.58 -5.47
N PHE A 100 1.60 -0.76 -5.21
CA PHE A 100 1.75 0.54 -5.87
C PHE A 100 2.71 0.40 -7.04
N ARG A 101 2.34 0.95 -8.20
CA ARG A 101 3.20 1.08 -9.37
C ARG A 101 3.27 2.53 -9.81
N ILE A 102 4.46 2.93 -10.21
CA ILE A 102 4.78 4.29 -10.63
C ILE A 102 5.30 4.21 -12.06
N VAL A 103 4.65 4.91 -12.98
CA VAL A 103 4.98 4.88 -14.40
C VAL A 103 4.97 6.30 -14.96
N GLU A 104 6.04 6.71 -15.61
CA GLU A 104 6.08 7.97 -16.35
C GLU A 104 5.25 7.86 -17.63
N LYS A 105 4.41 8.86 -17.89
CA LYS A 105 3.58 8.96 -19.09
C LYS A 105 4.26 9.86 -20.15
N PRO A 106 3.98 9.65 -21.43
CA PRO A 106 4.48 10.53 -22.51
C PRO A 106 4.11 12.01 -22.33
N SER A 107 3.07 12.31 -21.55
CA SER A 107 2.65 13.67 -21.20
C SER A 107 3.54 14.37 -20.17
N GLY A 108 4.54 13.69 -19.61
CA GLY A 108 5.37 14.18 -18.50
C GLY A 108 4.71 14.05 -17.11
N LEU A 109 3.47 13.57 -17.04
CA LEU A 109 2.84 13.20 -15.77
C LEU A 109 3.28 11.80 -15.33
N VAL A 110 3.25 11.57 -14.03
CA VAL A 110 3.47 10.25 -13.45
C VAL A 110 2.14 9.61 -13.10
N LEU A 111 1.90 8.41 -13.60
CA LEU A 111 0.76 7.58 -13.20
C LEU A 111 1.14 6.78 -11.96
N LEU A 112 0.45 7.03 -10.86
CA LEU A 112 0.44 6.16 -9.69
C LEU A 112 -0.75 5.22 -9.76
N SER A 113 -0.53 3.90 -9.77
CA SER A 113 -1.60 2.92 -9.57
C SER A 113 -1.49 2.27 -8.20
N ALA A 114 -2.63 1.88 -7.64
CA ALA A 114 -2.73 1.10 -6.40
C ALA A 114 -3.69 -0.07 -6.64
N GLN A 115 -3.14 -1.27 -6.72
CA GLN A 115 -3.87 -2.51 -6.93
C GLN A 115 -4.06 -3.23 -5.61
N THR A 116 -5.30 -3.63 -5.31
CA THR A 116 -5.65 -4.49 -4.18
C THR A 116 -5.88 -5.92 -4.64
N ARG A 117 -5.27 -6.86 -3.94
CA ARG A 117 -5.52 -8.29 -4.09
C ARG A 117 -5.87 -8.90 -2.75
N ALA A 118 -6.80 -9.86 -2.70
CA ALA A 118 -7.15 -10.50 -1.44
C ALA A 118 -7.84 -11.85 -1.65
N GLU A 119 -7.59 -12.77 -0.72
CA GLU A 119 -8.34 -14.00 -0.58
C GLU A 119 -9.03 -14.05 0.80
N PHE A 120 -10.18 -14.68 0.83
CA PHE A 120 -11.04 -14.79 2.01
C PHE A 120 -11.43 -16.26 2.22
N PRO A 121 -10.57 -17.07 2.87
CA PRO A 121 -10.80 -18.49 3.02
C PRO A 121 -11.99 -18.80 3.96
N GLY A 122 -12.77 -19.82 3.59
CA GLY A 122 -13.86 -20.33 4.40
C GLY A 122 -15.11 -19.46 4.48
N ALA A 123 -16.13 -19.94 5.20
CA ALA A 123 -17.42 -19.26 5.32
C ALA A 123 -17.31 -17.94 6.08
N LYS A 124 -16.49 -17.87 7.13
CA LYS A 124 -16.22 -16.65 7.91
C LYS A 124 -15.48 -15.60 7.08
N GLY A 125 -14.54 -16.05 6.22
CA GLY A 125 -13.85 -15.18 5.26
C GLY A 125 -14.83 -14.57 4.25
N LYS A 126 -15.77 -15.35 3.71
CA LYS A 126 -16.81 -14.85 2.79
C LYS A 126 -17.70 -13.79 3.44
N ALA A 127 -18.12 -13.97 4.69
CA ALA A 127 -18.89 -12.96 5.43
C ALA A 127 -18.07 -11.68 5.67
N TYR A 128 -16.79 -11.82 6.05
CA TYR A 128 -15.86 -10.71 6.23
C TYR A 128 -15.60 -9.95 4.91
N ARG A 129 -15.50 -10.67 3.78
CA ARG A 129 -15.43 -10.06 2.44
C ARG A 129 -16.62 -9.12 2.19
N GLY A 130 -17.85 -9.54 2.50
CA GLY A 130 -19.05 -8.72 2.39
C GLY A 130 -18.93 -7.42 3.20
N LEU A 131 -18.35 -7.50 4.40
CA LEU A 131 -18.14 -6.33 5.25
C LEU A 131 -17.06 -5.39 4.68
N VAL A 132 -15.89 -5.88 4.32
CA VAL A 132 -14.75 -5.05 3.90
C VAL A 132 -14.90 -4.55 2.47
N ILE A 133 -15.26 -5.42 1.53
CA ILE A 133 -15.45 -5.06 0.12
C ILE A 133 -16.81 -4.40 -0.09
N GLY A 134 -17.86 -4.91 0.56
CA GLY A 134 -19.21 -4.38 0.45
C GLY A 134 -19.34 -2.95 0.96
N THR A 135 -18.64 -2.57 2.02
CA THR A 135 -18.64 -1.18 2.54
C THR A 135 -17.71 -0.25 1.76
N ARG A 136 -16.89 -0.77 0.85
CA ARG A 136 -15.84 0.00 0.12
C ARG A 136 -14.88 0.78 1.03
N GLY A 137 -14.77 0.41 2.30
CA GLY A 137 -13.88 1.07 3.25
C GLY A 137 -12.41 1.04 2.80
N HIS A 138 -11.95 -0.08 2.24
CA HIS A 138 -10.61 -0.22 1.68
C HIS A 138 -10.37 0.77 0.52
N VAL A 139 -11.39 1.04 -0.34
CA VAL A 139 -11.30 2.01 -1.45
C VAL A 139 -11.07 3.42 -0.93
N LEU A 140 -11.77 3.81 0.13
CA LEU A 140 -11.60 5.13 0.74
C LEU A 140 -10.21 5.30 1.31
N VAL A 141 -9.67 4.28 1.99
CA VAL A 141 -8.32 4.29 2.55
C VAL A 141 -7.28 4.36 1.42
N THR A 142 -7.38 3.50 0.42
CA THR A 142 -6.45 3.48 -0.73
C THR A 142 -6.44 4.83 -1.45
N ARG A 143 -7.60 5.38 -1.76
CA ARG A 143 -7.71 6.71 -2.40
C ARG A 143 -7.17 7.83 -1.50
N SER A 144 -7.34 7.74 -0.20
CA SER A 144 -6.79 8.72 0.76
C SER A 144 -5.25 8.67 0.75
N ILE A 145 -4.66 7.47 0.75
CA ILE A 145 -3.21 7.29 0.62
C ILE A 145 -2.73 7.92 -0.69
N MET A 146 -3.32 7.56 -1.83
CA MET A 146 -2.91 8.09 -3.14
C MET A 146 -3.00 9.61 -3.22
N ARG A 147 -4.07 10.22 -2.71
CA ARG A 147 -4.20 11.69 -2.65
C ARG A 147 -3.14 12.33 -1.75
N SER A 148 -2.75 11.67 -0.66
CA SER A 148 -1.70 12.13 0.24
C SER A 148 -0.33 12.08 -0.44
N VAL A 149 -0.06 11.01 -1.20
CA VAL A 149 1.15 10.88 -2.03
C VAL A 149 1.19 12.03 -3.05
N ARG A 150 0.12 12.25 -3.81
CA ARG A 150 0.06 13.35 -4.80
C ARG A 150 0.37 14.69 -4.17
N ARG A 151 -0.37 15.09 -3.11
CA ARG A 151 -0.16 16.38 -2.45
C ARG A 151 1.26 16.57 -1.93
N ARG A 152 1.91 15.49 -1.52
CA ARG A 152 3.27 15.53 -1.02
C ARG A 152 4.29 15.64 -2.15
N ALA A 153 4.16 14.82 -3.20
CA ALA A 153 5.04 14.85 -4.36
C ALA A 153 4.99 16.21 -5.08
N GLU A 154 3.78 16.70 -5.40
CA GLU A 154 3.60 18.00 -6.07
C GLU A 154 4.15 19.18 -5.25
N ARG A 155 4.15 19.08 -3.91
CA ARG A 155 4.82 20.10 -3.05
C ARG A 155 6.34 20.01 -3.14
N MET A 156 6.93 18.83 -3.22
CA MET A 156 8.38 18.67 -3.37
C MET A 156 8.85 19.30 -4.68
N THR A 157 8.18 19.01 -5.79
CA THR A 157 8.43 19.63 -7.10
C THR A 157 8.35 21.16 -7.03
N TRP A 158 7.33 21.71 -6.39
CA TRP A 158 7.15 23.16 -6.24
C TRP A 158 8.29 23.79 -5.44
N ASP A 159 8.71 23.18 -4.34
CA ASP A 159 9.78 23.72 -3.50
C ASP A 159 11.14 23.69 -4.22
N ASP A 160 11.41 22.67 -5.03
CA ASP A 160 12.63 22.58 -5.83
C ASP A 160 12.67 23.62 -6.95
N GLN A 161 11.55 23.84 -7.65
CA GLN A 161 11.44 24.89 -8.68
C GLN A 161 11.63 26.32 -8.13
N ARG A 162 11.33 26.56 -6.85
CA ARG A 162 11.54 27.86 -6.21
C ARG A 162 12.96 28.10 -5.73
N ARG A 163 13.78 27.07 -5.65
CA ARG A 163 15.18 27.15 -5.22
C ARG A 163 16.17 27.18 -6.38
N ALA A 164 15.73 26.80 -7.58
CA ALA A 164 16.50 26.83 -8.81
C ALA A 164 16.45 28.21 -9.47
#